data_4ffeebfbfdabc617a8fd0a74ce3b7b0a
#
_entry.id   4ffeebfbfdabc617a8fd0a74ce3b7b0a
#
_cell.length_a   1.000
_cell.length_b   1.000
_cell.length_c   1.000
_cell.angle_alpha   90.00
_cell.angle_beta   90.00
_cell.angle_gamma   90.00
#
_symmetry.space_group_name_H-M   'P 1'
#
loop_
_entity.id
_entity.type
_entity.pdbx_description
1 polymer ?
#
loop_
_entity_poly.entity_id
_entity_poly.type
_entity_poly.pdbx_seq_one_letter_code
_entity_poly.pdbx_strand_id
1 'polypeptide(L)'
;MNEVTKWFSNPIYLWKDEKDFDDMEGILRACCTRERVDQVLFAYDNIVLKEVNFHPAGTYEEPEKTRLDNISDFYEIRMEQKVTEKHTASFRVYLPVRWNHCFMGIAGAGTNTEVDWFSAVRFNVISWPMALKNGYACAVTDNDTGIRLDCSWGFGEDGEPEWDHIDSWAFTAMHQMTECAKKIIESSYFSGIKASYMHGTSGGAREVMTEALLYPGDYDGLWADAPPVDHVNLTFACLWAPVVEANEKHVVALSKYIKARDIAIHDPVLRYLPYNSRDAFWRKFINGLRGLETEDGPITGRDLQVMVKTWDGPVLKDGRRITYGFGPTIRQWPLPTGNPMYGYLQRKPDGRYGLMPIAEQYIRWTLGDPDFDIHSLTYEQFSQLYFECHKKLDRYNFNQKDFTGFADKGGKLIITQGTGDCVLPYETMIDYYNEIFDYFPSEKMLNRAVRLYMPELAGHSILDWSGPAVSIADGMRALVAWVEDRKEPDSLPTMRYDFAAEKVVESSKVELYSQWKFRKTMMKLVAENKKRL
;
A
#
# COMPACT_ATOMS: atom_id res chain seq x y z
N MET A 1 12.41 -18.72 -22.43
CA MET A 1 11.36 -17.92 -21.80
C MET A 1 12.06 -17.12 -20.71
N ASN A 2 12.07 -15.81 -20.80
CA ASN A 2 12.69 -14.94 -19.79
C ASN A 2 11.97 -15.16 -18.46
N GLU A 3 12.67 -15.14 -17.31
CA GLU A 3 12.02 -15.36 -15.98
C GLU A 3 10.77 -14.50 -15.80
N VAL A 4 10.78 -13.31 -16.35
CA VAL A 4 9.72 -12.30 -16.32
C VAL A 4 8.43 -12.74 -16.99
N THR A 5 8.50 -13.32 -18.18
CA THR A 5 7.32 -13.75 -18.94
C THR A 5 6.61 -14.93 -18.29
N LYS A 6 7.31 -15.72 -17.47
CA LYS A 6 6.72 -16.75 -16.64
C LYS A 6 5.76 -16.18 -15.58
N TRP A 7 6.05 -15.01 -15.06
CA TRP A 7 5.28 -14.41 -13.95
C TRP A 7 3.87 -14.02 -14.38
N PHE A 8 3.70 -13.37 -15.53
CA PHE A 8 2.38 -12.95 -16.02
C PHE A 8 1.47 -14.10 -16.42
N SER A 9 2.01 -15.30 -16.60
CA SER A 9 1.24 -16.52 -16.86
C SER A 9 0.96 -17.32 -15.58
N ASN A 10 1.47 -16.88 -14.42
CA ASN A 10 1.22 -17.56 -13.16
C ASN A 10 -0.25 -17.34 -12.74
N PRO A 11 -0.98 -18.41 -12.36
CA PRO A 11 -2.37 -18.32 -11.93
C PRO A 11 -2.65 -17.34 -10.78
N ILE A 12 -1.64 -16.98 -9.96
CA ILE A 12 -1.79 -15.99 -8.89
C ILE A 12 -2.00 -14.55 -9.39
N TYR A 13 -1.78 -14.30 -10.71
CA TYR A 13 -1.98 -13.00 -11.36
C TYR A 13 -3.08 -13.02 -12.43
N LEU A 14 -3.79 -14.14 -12.59
CA LEU A 14 -4.86 -14.28 -13.57
C LEU A 14 -6.21 -14.41 -12.87
N TRP A 15 -7.10 -13.44 -13.07
CA TRP A 15 -8.44 -13.42 -12.46
C TRP A 15 -9.59 -13.34 -13.47
N LYS A 16 -9.30 -13.16 -14.77
CA LYS A 16 -10.27 -13.22 -15.86
C LYS A 16 -9.90 -14.34 -16.84
N ASP A 17 -10.89 -14.88 -17.51
CA ASP A 17 -10.70 -15.92 -18.54
C ASP A 17 -10.68 -15.26 -19.92
N GLU A 18 -9.63 -15.49 -20.69
CA GLU A 18 -9.44 -14.89 -22.03
C GLU A 18 -10.56 -15.25 -23.03
N LYS A 19 -11.28 -16.36 -22.83
CA LYS A 19 -12.41 -16.74 -23.68
C LYS A 19 -13.60 -15.75 -23.56
N ASP A 20 -13.66 -14.98 -22.47
CA ASP A 20 -14.72 -14.02 -22.19
C ASP A 20 -14.38 -12.62 -22.73
N PHE A 21 -13.25 -12.46 -23.46
CA PHE A 21 -12.84 -11.17 -24.03
C PHE A 21 -13.30 -11.03 -25.46
N ASP A 22 -13.86 -9.88 -25.82
CA ASP A 22 -14.22 -9.55 -27.17
C ASP A 22 -13.00 -9.15 -28.02
N ASP A 23 -13.01 -9.52 -29.29
CA ASP A 23 -12.00 -9.10 -30.25
C ASP A 23 -12.36 -7.73 -30.82
N MET A 24 -11.55 -6.72 -30.50
CA MET A 24 -11.75 -5.34 -30.86
C MET A 24 -10.79 -4.84 -31.95
N GLU A 25 -10.04 -5.72 -32.63
CA GLU A 25 -8.99 -5.33 -33.59
C GLU A 25 -9.54 -4.37 -34.67
N GLY A 26 -10.65 -4.74 -35.31
CA GLY A 26 -11.23 -3.92 -36.39
C GLY A 26 -11.69 -2.54 -35.92
N ILE A 27 -12.24 -2.45 -34.70
CA ILE A 27 -12.71 -1.19 -34.11
C ILE A 27 -11.51 -0.32 -33.70
N LEU A 28 -10.53 -0.89 -33.00
CA LEU A 28 -9.34 -0.14 -32.60
C LEU A 28 -8.55 0.38 -33.79
N ARG A 29 -8.40 -0.44 -34.86
CA ARG A 29 -7.75 0.00 -36.11
C ARG A 29 -8.45 1.20 -36.75
N ALA A 30 -9.78 1.27 -36.67
CA ALA A 30 -10.57 2.38 -37.23
C ALA A 30 -10.67 3.59 -36.29
N CYS A 31 -10.66 3.38 -34.96
CA CYS A 31 -11.02 4.40 -33.99
C CYS A 31 -9.86 4.84 -33.10
N CYS A 32 -8.83 4.03 -32.85
CA CYS A 32 -7.65 4.42 -32.10
C CYS A 32 -6.65 5.13 -33.01
N THR A 33 -6.99 6.35 -33.43
CA THR A 33 -6.15 7.18 -34.33
C THR A 33 -5.74 8.45 -33.62
N ARG A 34 -4.63 9.06 -34.10
CA ARG A 34 -4.15 10.34 -33.57
C ARG A 34 -5.26 11.39 -33.57
N GLU A 35 -5.99 11.52 -34.69
CA GLU A 35 -7.03 12.52 -34.85
C GLU A 35 -8.16 12.37 -33.84
N ARG A 36 -8.56 11.14 -33.53
CA ARG A 36 -9.62 10.89 -32.55
C ARG A 36 -9.14 11.12 -31.11
N VAL A 37 -7.91 10.74 -30.81
CA VAL A 37 -7.33 11.02 -29.48
C VAL A 37 -7.17 12.54 -29.30
N ASP A 38 -6.66 13.26 -30.30
CA ASP A 38 -6.57 14.74 -30.27
C ASP A 38 -7.94 15.41 -30.08
N GLN A 39 -9.01 14.85 -30.65
CA GLN A 39 -10.38 15.36 -30.42
C GLN A 39 -10.81 15.17 -28.94
N VAL A 40 -10.46 14.08 -28.30
CA VAL A 40 -10.73 13.89 -26.87
C VAL A 40 -9.90 14.87 -26.05
N LEU A 41 -8.63 15.04 -26.39
CA LEU A 41 -7.69 15.89 -25.68
C LEU A 41 -7.98 17.39 -25.84
N PHE A 42 -8.79 17.78 -26.81
CA PHE A 42 -9.23 19.17 -26.95
C PHE A 42 -9.92 19.72 -25.68
N ALA A 43 -10.46 18.85 -24.84
CA ALA A 43 -11.05 19.22 -23.55
C ALA A 43 -10.02 19.42 -22.41
N TYR A 44 -8.74 19.15 -22.67
CA TYR A 44 -7.65 19.17 -21.69
C TYR A 44 -6.50 20.04 -22.20
N ASP A 45 -6.37 21.25 -21.70
CA ASP A 45 -5.35 22.23 -22.11
C ASP A 45 -3.95 21.92 -21.56
N ASN A 46 -3.86 21.00 -20.60
CA ASN A 46 -2.60 20.58 -19.96
C ASN A 46 -2.10 19.19 -20.42
N ILE A 47 -2.75 18.53 -21.40
CA ILE A 47 -2.34 17.20 -21.89
C ILE A 47 -2.02 17.28 -23.39
N VAL A 48 -0.86 16.76 -23.78
CA VAL A 48 -0.38 16.75 -25.17
C VAL A 48 -0.15 15.33 -25.64
N LEU A 49 -0.77 14.94 -26.76
CA LEU A 49 -0.53 13.66 -27.41
C LEU A 49 0.87 13.61 -28.03
N LYS A 50 1.62 12.59 -27.70
CA LYS A 50 2.94 12.30 -28.29
C LYS A 50 2.81 11.24 -29.38
N GLU A 51 2.31 10.05 -29.03
CA GLU A 51 2.30 8.90 -29.93
C GLU A 51 1.03 8.05 -29.73
N VAL A 52 0.63 7.40 -30.82
CA VAL A 52 -0.33 6.29 -30.82
C VAL A 52 0.34 5.12 -31.53
N ASN A 53 0.68 4.09 -30.81
CA ASN A 53 1.47 2.96 -31.27
C ASN A 53 0.69 1.66 -31.19
N PHE A 54 0.80 0.81 -32.23
CA PHE A 54 0.31 -0.57 -32.19
C PHE A 54 1.48 -1.52 -31.89
N HIS A 55 1.29 -2.40 -30.92
CA HIS A 55 2.26 -3.41 -30.52
C HIS A 55 1.68 -4.81 -30.76
N PRO A 56 2.16 -5.54 -31.79
CA PRO A 56 1.81 -6.94 -31.98
C PRO A 56 2.27 -7.80 -30.80
N ALA A 57 1.55 -8.88 -30.54
CA ALA A 57 1.85 -9.80 -29.44
C ALA A 57 3.32 -10.24 -29.44
N GLY A 58 3.95 -10.19 -28.29
CA GLY A 58 5.34 -10.59 -28.10
C GLY A 58 6.40 -9.70 -28.78
N THR A 59 6.05 -8.48 -29.22
CA THR A 59 7.00 -7.55 -29.85
C THR A 59 7.40 -6.37 -28.95
N TYR A 60 6.67 -6.15 -27.87
CA TYR A 60 6.95 -5.04 -26.97
C TYR A 60 8.23 -5.26 -26.17
N GLU A 61 9.11 -4.28 -26.18
CA GLU A 61 10.33 -4.26 -25.41
C GLU A 61 10.35 -3.00 -24.53
N GLU A 62 10.52 -3.20 -23.22
CA GLU A 62 10.76 -2.12 -22.28
C GLU A 62 12.12 -1.45 -22.57
N PRO A 63 12.33 -0.17 -22.16
CA PRO A 63 13.58 0.54 -22.36
C PRO A 63 14.82 -0.22 -21.85
N GLU A 64 14.65 -1.10 -20.88
CA GLU A 64 15.69 -1.98 -20.33
C GLU A 64 15.89 -3.29 -21.15
N LYS A 65 15.35 -3.37 -22.37
CA LYS A 65 15.41 -4.52 -23.27
C LYS A 65 14.75 -5.79 -22.74
N THR A 66 13.79 -5.66 -21.85
CA THR A 66 12.98 -6.78 -21.39
C THR A 66 11.78 -6.97 -22.33
N ARG A 67 11.79 -8.07 -23.09
CA ARG A 67 10.68 -8.43 -23.97
C ARG A 67 9.55 -9.06 -23.18
N LEU A 68 8.32 -8.59 -23.41
CA LEU A 68 7.10 -9.11 -22.78
C LEU A 68 6.40 -10.09 -23.75
N ASP A 69 6.81 -11.35 -23.74
CA ASP A 69 6.39 -12.37 -24.74
C ASP A 69 4.94 -12.85 -24.59
N ASN A 70 4.29 -12.61 -23.43
CA ASN A 70 2.97 -13.17 -23.11
C ASN A 70 1.84 -12.13 -23.08
N ILE A 71 2.07 -10.94 -23.64
CA ILE A 71 1.04 -9.92 -23.80
C ILE A 71 0.45 -10.02 -25.20
N SER A 72 -0.88 -10.02 -25.31
CA SER A 72 -1.60 -9.97 -26.58
C SER A 72 -1.37 -8.64 -27.30
N ASP A 73 -1.85 -8.53 -28.54
CA ASP A 73 -1.85 -7.27 -29.28
C ASP A 73 -2.49 -6.16 -28.49
N PHE A 74 -1.91 -4.94 -28.53
CA PHE A 74 -2.46 -3.76 -27.87
C PHE A 74 -2.03 -2.46 -28.55
N TYR A 75 -2.77 -1.40 -28.28
CA TYR A 75 -2.40 -0.04 -28.62
C TYR A 75 -1.88 0.67 -27.37
N GLU A 76 -0.82 1.45 -27.52
CA GLU A 76 -0.28 2.35 -26.51
C GLU A 76 -0.46 3.80 -26.98
N ILE A 77 -1.07 4.62 -26.13
CA ILE A 77 -1.24 6.04 -26.35
C ILE A 77 -0.35 6.76 -25.33
N ARG A 78 0.69 7.43 -25.81
CA ARG A 78 1.63 8.20 -24.99
C ARG A 78 1.30 9.67 -25.02
N MET A 79 1.23 10.24 -23.85
CA MET A 79 0.92 11.65 -23.63
C MET A 79 1.90 12.24 -22.61
N GLU A 80 2.03 13.54 -22.65
CA GLU A 80 2.63 14.33 -21.59
C GLU A 80 1.55 15.19 -20.94
N GLN A 81 1.53 15.23 -19.63
CA GLN A 81 0.65 16.06 -18.83
C GLN A 81 1.47 17.12 -18.09
N LYS A 82 1.16 18.39 -18.33
CA LYS A 82 1.71 19.48 -17.52
C LYS A 82 1.02 19.44 -16.15
N VAL A 83 1.76 18.98 -15.15
CA VAL A 83 1.28 18.86 -13.76
C VAL A 83 1.33 20.22 -13.08
N THR A 84 2.47 20.92 -13.20
CA THR A 84 2.68 22.30 -12.77
C THR A 84 3.45 23.07 -13.84
N GLU A 85 3.79 24.34 -13.61
CA GLU A 85 4.64 25.10 -14.54
C GLU A 85 6.04 24.48 -14.73
N LYS A 86 6.51 23.70 -13.74
CA LYS A 86 7.85 23.10 -13.72
C LYS A 86 7.84 21.58 -13.98
N HIS A 87 6.69 20.91 -13.79
CA HIS A 87 6.59 19.46 -13.80
C HIS A 87 5.73 18.97 -14.95
N THR A 88 6.27 18.00 -15.69
CA THR A 88 5.59 17.34 -16.80
C THR A 88 5.64 15.83 -16.63
N ALA A 89 4.49 15.23 -16.36
CA ALA A 89 4.33 13.80 -16.17
C ALA A 89 4.22 13.04 -17.49
N SER A 90 4.72 11.81 -17.51
CA SER A 90 4.36 10.81 -18.51
C SER A 90 2.99 10.24 -18.18
N PHE A 91 2.08 10.25 -19.13
CA PHE A 91 0.75 9.67 -19.02
C PHE A 91 0.52 8.71 -20.18
N ARG A 92 0.14 7.47 -19.88
CA ARG A 92 -0.01 6.41 -20.89
C ARG A 92 -1.32 5.68 -20.71
N VAL A 93 -1.97 5.35 -21.86
CA VAL A 93 -3.17 4.52 -21.92
C VAL A 93 -2.87 3.31 -22.78
N TYR A 94 -3.23 2.13 -22.28
CA TYR A 94 -3.03 0.85 -22.94
C TYR A 94 -4.38 0.20 -23.26
N LEU A 95 -4.57 -0.20 -24.53
CA LEU A 95 -5.83 -0.72 -25.04
C LEU A 95 -5.60 -2.11 -25.62
N PRO A 96 -5.96 -3.22 -24.91
CA PRO A 96 -5.82 -4.56 -25.44
C PRO A 96 -6.78 -4.80 -26.62
N VAL A 97 -6.31 -5.51 -27.63
CA VAL A 97 -7.19 -5.97 -28.74
C VAL A 97 -8.25 -6.96 -28.21
N ARG A 98 -7.89 -7.77 -27.21
CA ARG A 98 -8.81 -8.66 -26.50
C ARG A 98 -9.30 -7.98 -25.23
N TRP A 99 -10.47 -7.30 -25.28
CA TRP A 99 -10.97 -6.42 -24.22
C TRP A 99 -12.13 -7.06 -23.43
N ASN A 100 -12.08 -6.94 -22.12
CA ASN A 100 -13.12 -7.40 -21.19
C ASN A 100 -14.18 -6.32 -20.86
N HIS A 101 -14.19 -5.23 -21.59
CA HIS A 101 -15.05 -4.04 -21.42
C HIS A 101 -14.85 -3.27 -20.10
N CYS A 102 -13.75 -3.54 -19.38
CA CYS A 102 -13.48 -2.85 -18.11
C CYS A 102 -12.21 -1.99 -18.21
N PHE A 103 -12.13 -1.03 -17.30
CA PHE A 103 -10.98 -0.15 -17.10
C PHE A 103 -10.24 -0.53 -15.81
N MET A 104 -8.91 -0.42 -15.81
CA MET A 104 -8.05 -0.56 -14.65
C MET A 104 -7.16 0.68 -14.52
N GLY A 105 -7.35 1.46 -13.46
CA GLY A 105 -6.36 2.46 -13.04
C GLY A 105 -5.18 1.77 -12.37
N ILE A 106 -3.96 2.09 -12.80
CA ILE A 106 -2.73 1.53 -12.23
C ILE A 106 -2.22 2.47 -11.15
N ALA A 107 -2.23 2.00 -9.91
CA ALA A 107 -1.72 2.73 -8.76
C ALA A 107 -0.22 2.54 -8.57
N GLY A 108 0.40 3.43 -7.83
CA GLY A 108 1.81 3.39 -7.48
C GLY A 108 2.15 2.58 -6.24
N ALA A 109 3.28 2.88 -5.66
CA ALA A 109 3.74 2.39 -4.36
C ALA A 109 4.77 3.35 -3.74
N GLY A 110 4.86 3.40 -2.41
CA GLY A 110 5.72 4.37 -1.73
C GLY A 110 5.25 5.80 -1.99
N THR A 111 6.12 6.64 -2.56
CA THR A 111 5.78 7.99 -3.03
C THR A 111 5.57 8.07 -4.54
N ASN A 112 5.73 6.96 -5.27
CA ASN A 112 5.58 6.92 -6.72
C ASN A 112 4.13 6.64 -7.08
N THR A 113 3.63 7.25 -8.14
CA THR A 113 2.32 6.98 -8.73
C THR A 113 2.38 5.87 -9.78
N GLU A 114 3.57 5.42 -10.15
CA GLU A 114 3.82 4.27 -11.02
C GLU A 114 4.86 3.33 -10.39
N VAL A 115 4.68 2.03 -10.56
CA VAL A 115 5.64 0.99 -10.13
C VAL A 115 6.10 0.23 -11.36
N ASP A 116 7.42 0.00 -11.47
CA ASP A 116 7.93 -0.90 -12.49
C ASP A 116 7.34 -2.31 -12.30
N TRP A 117 7.14 -3.02 -13.41
CA TRP A 117 6.44 -4.31 -13.41
C TRP A 117 7.17 -5.39 -12.58
N PHE A 118 8.48 -5.33 -12.43
CA PHE A 118 9.25 -6.28 -11.62
C PHE A 118 9.00 -6.06 -10.13
N SER A 119 8.98 -4.82 -9.70
CA SER A 119 8.60 -4.44 -8.34
C SER A 119 7.13 -4.77 -8.07
N ALA A 120 6.24 -4.52 -9.05
CA ALA A 120 4.81 -4.80 -8.92
C ALA A 120 4.54 -6.28 -8.61
N VAL A 121 5.20 -7.22 -9.29
CA VAL A 121 5.09 -8.66 -9.01
C VAL A 121 5.48 -8.97 -7.55
N ARG A 122 6.60 -8.41 -7.09
CA ARG A 122 7.11 -8.68 -5.72
C ARG A 122 6.23 -8.09 -4.63
N PHE A 123 5.69 -6.90 -4.88
CA PHE A 123 4.87 -6.17 -3.90
C PHE A 123 3.37 -6.47 -3.99
N ASN A 124 2.97 -7.48 -4.77
CA ASN A 124 1.57 -7.85 -4.95
C ASN A 124 0.71 -6.65 -5.43
N VAL A 125 1.24 -5.88 -6.40
CA VAL A 125 0.60 -4.71 -7.02
C VAL A 125 0.25 -5.04 -8.47
N ILE A 126 -0.87 -4.54 -8.97
CA ILE A 126 -1.23 -4.68 -10.37
C ILE A 126 -0.40 -3.71 -11.21
N SER A 127 0.35 -4.24 -12.19
CA SER A 127 1.01 -3.46 -13.21
C SER A 127 0.20 -3.46 -14.52
N TRP A 128 0.49 -2.52 -15.42
CA TRP A 128 -0.20 -2.44 -16.71
C TRP A 128 -0.12 -3.74 -17.54
N PRO A 129 1.02 -4.50 -17.58
CA PRO A 129 1.03 -5.78 -18.29
C PRO A 129 0.09 -6.84 -17.69
N MET A 130 -0.04 -6.85 -16.35
CA MET A 130 -1.02 -7.74 -15.68
C MET A 130 -2.45 -7.34 -16.03
N ALA A 131 -2.76 -6.04 -16.07
CA ALA A 131 -4.07 -5.54 -16.47
C ALA A 131 -4.40 -5.96 -17.91
N LEU A 132 -3.49 -5.76 -18.86
CA LEU A 132 -3.66 -6.19 -20.26
C LEU A 132 -3.87 -7.71 -20.37
N LYS A 133 -3.11 -8.52 -19.62
CA LYS A 133 -3.25 -9.98 -19.62
C LYS A 133 -4.62 -10.44 -19.12
N ASN A 134 -5.26 -9.67 -18.27
CA ASN A 134 -6.63 -9.90 -17.81
C ASN A 134 -7.69 -9.15 -18.65
N GLY A 135 -7.30 -8.63 -19.82
CA GLY A 135 -8.20 -7.99 -20.80
C GLY A 135 -8.66 -6.59 -20.44
N TYR A 136 -8.06 -5.91 -19.46
CA TYR A 136 -8.42 -4.54 -19.09
C TYR A 136 -7.73 -3.52 -19.99
N ALA A 137 -8.48 -2.53 -20.47
CA ALA A 137 -7.87 -1.27 -20.83
C ALA A 137 -7.38 -0.58 -19.55
N CYS A 138 -6.18 -0.01 -19.58
CA CYS A 138 -5.60 0.57 -18.37
C CYS A 138 -4.85 1.87 -18.63
N ALA A 139 -4.60 2.62 -17.57
CA ALA A 139 -3.85 3.86 -17.64
C ALA A 139 -2.91 3.99 -16.45
N VAL A 140 -1.81 4.72 -16.67
CA VAL A 140 -0.77 4.98 -15.68
C VAL A 140 -0.21 6.40 -15.87
N THR A 141 0.13 7.06 -14.76
CA THR A 141 0.87 8.31 -14.74
C THR A 141 2.03 8.23 -13.76
N ASP A 142 3.19 8.80 -14.10
CA ASP A 142 4.30 8.92 -13.16
C ASP A 142 4.23 10.20 -12.30
N ASN A 143 3.30 11.10 -12.62
CA ASN A 143 3.11 12.40 -11.96
C ASN A 143 4.43 13.20 -11.77
N ASP A 144 5.44 12.91 -12.57
CA ASP A 144 6.80 13.48 -12.46
C ASP A 144 7.47 13.28 -11.07
N THR A 145 7.06 12.25 -10.32
CA THR A 145 7.67 11.90 -9.02
C THR A 145 8.93 11.05 -9.17
N GLY A 146 9.11 10.44 -10.33
CA GLY A 146 10.19 9.49 -10.62
C GLY A 146 10.11 8.20 -9.81
N ILE A 147 11.09 7.32 -9.96
CA ILE A 147 11.18 6.04 -9.22
C ILE A 147 12.07 6.24 -7.98
N ARG A 148 11.74 7.16 -7.10
CA ARG A 148 12.50 7.46 -5.89
C ARG A 148 11.68 7.18 -4.65
N LEU A 149 12.27 6.45 -3.69
CA LEU A 149 11.65 6.22 -2.37
C LEU A 149 11.97 7.35 -1.38
N ASP A 150 12.52 8.46 -1.84
CA ASP A 150 12.76 9.65 -1.04
C ASP A 150 11.76 10.77 -1.41
N CYS A 151 11.73 11.82 -0.62
CA CYS A 151 10.87 12.97 -0.83
C CYS A 151 11.49 14.08 -1.71
N SER A 152 12.62 13.80 -2.37
CA SER A 152 13.40 14.83 -3.09
C SER A 152 12.63 15.44 -4.26
N TRP A 153 11.72 14.70 -4.87
CA TRP A 153 10.85 15.18 -5.94
C TRP A 153 9.90 16.32 -5.51
N GLY A 154 9.61 16.43 -4.23
CA GLY A 154 8.74 17.48 -3.67
C GLY A 154 9.47 18.75 -3.29
N PHE A 155 10.78 18.89 -3.60
CA PHE A 155 11.56 20.10 -3.37
C PHE A 155 11.99 20.75 -4.69
N GLY A 156 11.87 22.08 -4.75
CA GLY A 156 12.41 22.87 -5.84
C GLY A 156 13.93 23.02 -5.79
N GLU A 157 14.49 23.61 -6.84
CA GLU A 157 15.93 23.91 -6.91
C GLU A 157 16.40 24.88 -5.81
N ASP A 158 15.49 25.65 -5.23
CA ASP A 158 15.70 26.55 -4.11
C ASP A 158 15.70 25.85 -2.74
N GLY A 159 15.39 24.54 -2.72
CA GLY A 159 15.28 23.72 -1.51
C GLY A 159 13.95 23.88 -0.76
N GLU A 160 13.00 24.65 -1.31
CA GLU A 160 11.68 24.80 -0.72
C GLU A 160 10.69 23.73 -1.25
N PRO A 161 9.70 23.29 -0.45
CA PRO A 161 8.67 22.35 -0.91
C PRO A 161 7.81 22.92 -2.03
N GLU A 162 7.65 22.18 -3.13
CA GLU A 162 6.79 22.52 -4.26
C GLU A 162 5.35 22.03 -4.02
N TRP A 163 4.59 22.82 -3.26
CA TRP A 163 3.25 22.44 -2.79
C TRP A 163 2.27 22.08 -3.89
N ASP A 164 2.31 22.74 -5.05
CA ASP A 164 1.42 22.42 -6.19
C ASP A 164 1.71 21.01 -6.74
N HIS A 165 2.98 20.59 -6.76
CA HIS A 165 3.34 19.24 -7.16
C HIS A 165 2.97 18.21 -6.08
N ILE A 166 3.20 18.55 -4.81
CA ILE A 166 2.77 17.72 -3.66
C ILE A 166 1.24 17.57 -3.64
N ASP A 167 0.48 18.62 -3.95
CA ASP A 167 -0.98 18.57 -4.09
C ASP A 167 -1.43 17.67 -5.23
N SER A 168 -0.76 17.72 -6.38
CA SER A 168 -1.04 16.82 -7.49
C SER A 168 -0.85 15.36 -7.06
N TRP A 169 0.30 15.03 -6.48
CA TRP A 169 0.59 13.70 -5.95
C TRP A 169 -0.43 13.23 -4.92
N ALA A 170 -0.84 14.13 -4.03
CA ALA A 170 -1.72 13.77 -2.92
C ALA A 170 -3.17 13.54 -3.34
N PHE A 171 -3.66 14.32 -4.33
CA PHE A 171 -5.11 14.45 -4.53
C PHE A 171 -5.56 14.32 -5.98
N THR A 172 -4.84 14.81 -6.98
CA THR A 172 -5.43 15.02 -8.31
C THR A 172 -4.84 14.16 -9.42
N ALA A 173 -3.62 13.64 -9.29
CA ALA A 173 -2.93 12.92 -10.36
C ALA A 173 -3.74 11.72 -10.87
N MET A 174 -4.22 10.85 -9.96
CA MET A 174 -4.95 9.64 -10.32
C MET A 174 -6.34 9.97 -10.89
N HIS A 175 -7.02 10.95 -10.34
CA HIS A 175 -8.31 11.41 -10.83
C HIS A 175 -8.21 11.95 -12.27
N GLN A 176 -7.27 12.87 -12.54
CA GLN A 176 -7.07 13.45 -13.88
C GLN A 176 -6.70 12.37 -14.90
N MET A 177 -5.81 11.44 -14.53
CA MET A 177 -5.49 10.27 -15.34
C MET A 177 -6.77 9.48 -15.65
N THR A 178 -7.57 9.16 -14.65
CA THR A 178 -8.78 8.35 -14.76
C THR A 178 -9.83 8.98 -15.67
N GLU A 179 -10.14 10.26 -15.47
CA GLU A 179 -11.13 10.97 -16.31
C GLU A 179 -10.72 11.02 -17.78
N CYS A 180 -9.46 11.38 -18.05
CA CYS A 180 -8.97 11.47 -19.42
C CYS A 180 -8.90 10.08 -20.08
N ALA A 181 -8.33 9.07 -19.36
CA ALA A 181 -8.21 7.73 -19.88
C ALA A 181 -9.55 7.11 -20.25
N LYS A 182 -10.57 7.24 -19.41
CA LYS A 182 -11.93 6.73 -19.72
C LYS A 182 -12.48 7.29 -21.01
N LYS A 183 -12.35 8.60 -21.24
CA LYS A 183 -12.82 9.24 -22.49
C LYS A 183 -12.04 8.73 -23.72
N ILE A 184 -10.74 8.54 -23.59
CA ILE A 184 -9.91 7.97 -24.66
C ILE A 184 -10.34 6.52 -24.94
N ILE A 185 -10.53 5.70 -23.91
CA ILE A 185 -10.96 4.30 -24.01
C ILE A 185 -12.32 4.22 -24.72
N GLU A 186 -13.32 4.95 -24.27
CA GLU A 186 -14.67 4.96 -24.85
C GLU A 186 -14.66 5.43 -26.32
N SER A 187 -13.86 6.45 -26.63
CA SER A 187 -13.69 6.92 -28.01
C SER A 187 -13.00 5.88 -28.90
N SER A 188 -11.96 5.21 -28.39
CA SER A 188 -11.15 4.26 -29.15
C SER A 188 -11.86 2.92 -29.39
N TYR A 189 -12.61 2.41 -28.41
CA TYR A 189 -13.44 1.21 -28.58
C TYR A 189 -14.82 1.48 -29.16
N PHE A 190 -15.22 2.74 -29.26
CA PHE A 190 -16.57 3.14 -29.65
C PHE A 190 -17.64 2.41 -28.82
N SER A 191 -17.35 2.24 -27.53
CA SER A 191 -18.16 1.49 -26.55
C SER A 191 -17.94 2.04 -25.16
N GLY A 192 -18.98 2.03 -24.31
CA GLY A 192 -18.89 2.41 -22.92
C GLY A 192 -18.10 1.38 -22.07
N ILE A 193 -17.51 1.86 -21.00
CA ILE A 193 -16.83 1.03 -19.99
C ILE A 193 -17.90 0.38 -19.10
N LYS A 194 -17.84 -0.95 -18.95
CA LYS A 194 -18.78 -1.73 -18.12
C LYS A 194 -18.55 -1.51 -16.62
N ALA A 195 -17.30 -1.54 -16.20
CA ALA A 195 -16.88 -1.31 -14.83
C ALA A 195 -15.42 -0.83 -14.77
N SER A 196 -15.11 -0.07 -13.72
CA SER A 196 -13.79 0.52 -13.49
C SER A 196 -13.24 0.06 -12.17
N TYR A 197 -11.98 -0.36 -12.18
CA TYR A 197 -11.30 -0.93 -11.02
C TYR A 197 -9.97 -0.24 -10.75
N MET A 198 -9.54 -0.25 -9.49
CA MET A 198 -8.20 0.13 -9.10
C MET A 198 -7.75 -0.71 -7.90
N HIS A 199 -6.51 -1.15 -7.93
CA HIS A 199 -5.86 -1.80 -6.81
C HIS A 199 -4.53 -1.14 -6.55
N GLY A 200 -4.24 -0.91 -5.29
CA GLY A 200 -2.95 -0.38 -4.85
C GLY A 200 -2.55 -0.91 -3.50
N THR A 201 -1.25 -0.96 -3.29
CA THR A 201 -0.61 -1.42 -2.05
C THR A 201 0.17 -0.26 -1.43
N SER A 202 0.16 -0.15 -0.09
CA SER A 202 0.97 0.88 0.59
C SER A 202 0.62 2.30 0.09
N GLY A 203 1.58 3.04 -0.47
CA GLY A 203 1.33 4.34 -1.10
C GLY A 203 0.26 4.31 -2.18
N GLY A 204 0.22 3.26 -3.01
CA GLY A 204 -0.85 3.06 -3.98
C GLY A 204 -2.22 2.80 -3.34
N ALA A 205 -2.25 2.15 -2.17
CA ALA A 205 -3.50 2.02 -1.42
C ALA A 205 -3.99 3.36 -0.85
N ARG A 206 -3.08 4.31 -0.54
CA ARG A 206 -3.44 5.71 -0.25
C ARG A 206 -4.17 6.34 -1.44
N GLU A 207 -3.66 6.12 -2.67
CA GLU A 207 -4.31 6.61 -3.89
C GLU A 207 -5.71 6.02 -4.05
N VAL A 208 -5.86 4.70 -3.87
CA VAL A 208 -7.16 4.01 -3.89
C VAL A 208 -8.14 4.61 -2.87
N MET A 209 -7.68 4.86 -1.64
CA MET A 209 -8.52 5.47 -0.59
C MET A 209 -8.90 6.90 -0.93
N THR A 210 -7.98 7.66 -1.54
CA THR A 210 -8.22 9.05 -1.99
C THR A 210 -9.28 9.08 -3.09
N GLU A 211 -9.22 8.17 -4.06
CA GLU A 211 -10.23 8.04 -5.12
C GLU A 211 -11.61 7.76 -4.53
N ALA A 212 -11.72 6.81 -3.59
CA ALA A 212 -13.00 6.51 -2.94
C ALA A 212 -13.61 7.71 -2.20
N LEU A 213 -12.76 8.52 -1.56
CA LEU A 213 -13.18 9.61 -0.68
C LEU A 213 -13.47 10.92 -1.44
N LEU A 214 -12.61 11.28 -2.39
CA LEU A 214 -12.68 12.56 -3.08
C LEU A 214 -13.37 12.47 -4.45
N TYR A 215 -13.27 11.32 -5.12
CA TYR A 215 -13.76 11.11 -6.48
C TYR A 215 -14.64 9.85 -6.57
N PRO A 216 -15.74 9.80 -5.80
CA PRO A 216 -16.53 8.58 -5.58
C PRO A 216 -17.24 8.05 -6.84
N GLY A 217 -17.14 8.74 -7.99
CA GLY A 217 -17.68 8.31 -9.27
C GLY A 217 -16.65 7.70 -10.22
N ASP A 218 -15.37 7.68 -9.86
CA ASP A 218 -14.31 7.25 -10.76
C ASP A 218 -14.19 5.73 -10.88
N TYR A 219 -14.50 5.00 -9.83
CA TYR A 219 -14.35 3.54 -9.80
C TYR A 219 -15.57 2.85 -9.19
N ASP A 220 -15.90 1.68 -9.76
CA ASP A 220 -16.94 0.79 -9.24
C ASP A 220 -16.38 -0.15 -8.17
N GLY A 221 -15.14 -0.59 -8.34
CA GLY A 221 -14.46 -1.52 -7.45
C GLY A 221 -13.05 -1.07 -7.11
N LEU A 222 -12.76 -0.98 -5.82
CA LEU A 222 -11.48 -0.55 -5.27
C LEU A 222 -10.93 -1.58 -4.29
N TRP A 223 -9.62 -1.82 -4.33
CA TRP A 223 -8.94 -2.65 -3.34
C TRP A 223 -7.69 -1.93 -2.83
N ALA A 224 -7.73 -1.51 -1.56
CA ALA A 224 -6.62 -0.91 -0.84
C ALA A 224 -5.93 -1.97 0.02
N ASP A 225 -4.70 -2.35 -0.33
CA ASP A 225 -3.91 -3.32 0.41
C ASP A 225 -2.84 -2.62 1.26
N ALA A 226 -2.92 -2.79 2.57
CA ALA A 226 -2.07 -2.11 3.56
C ALA A 226 -2.04 -0.57 3.37
N PRO A 227 -3.20 0.13 3.41
CA PRO A 227 -3.22 1.57 3.20
C PRO A 227 -2.62 2.34 4.38
N PRO A 228 -1.66 3.23 4.12
CA PRO A 228 -1.15 4.13 5.14
C PRO A 228 -2.18 5.23 5.40
N VAL A 229 -2.94 5.08 6.46
CA VAL A 229 -3.88 6.09 6.97
C VAL A 229 -3.25 6.87 8.11
N ASP A 230 -3.74 8.09 8.35
CA ASP A 230 -3.22 8.96 9.42
C ASP A 230 -1.70 9.19 9.31
N HIS A 231 -1.29 9.68 8.13
CA HIS A 231 0.12 9.75 7.70
C HIS A 231 1.02 10.53 8.64
N VAL A 232 0.54 11.62 9.25
CA VAL A 232 1.34 12.39 10.20
C VAL A 232 1.65 11.52 11.42
N ASN A 233 0.63 10.88 12.01
CA ASN A 233 0.84 10.00 13.15
C ASN A 233 1.70 8.78 12.79
N LEU A 234 1.49 8.20 11.60
CA LEU A 234 2.33 7.11 11.08
C LEU A 234 3.80 7.53 10.97
N THR A 235 4.08 8.73 10.45
CA THR A 235 5.43 9.26 10.39
C THR A 235 6.08 9.27 11.77
N PHE A 236 5.37 9.76 12.80
CA PHE A 236 5.89 9.77 14.16
C PHE A 236 6.06 8.36 14.76
N ALA A 237 5.23 7.38 14.37
CA ALA A 237 5.46 5.98 14.71
C ALA A 237 6.77 5.44 14.12
N CYS A 238 7.04 5.76 12.85
CA CYS A 238 8.26 5.34 12.15
C CYS A 238 9.53 5.98 12.75
N LEU A 239 9.44 7.26 13.16
CA LEU A 239 10.55 8.00 13.75
C LEU A 239 10.85 7.59 15.21
N TRP A 240 9.91 6.93 15.89
CA TRP A 240 9.97 6.77 17.35
C TRP A 240 11.16 5.95 17.84
N ALA A 241 11.45 4.81 17.22
CA ALA A 241 12.54 3.94 17.69
C ALA A 241 13.91 4.63 17.68
N PRO A 242 14.38 5.30 16.59
CA PRO A 242 15.64 6.06 16.61
C PRO A 242 15.64 7.20 17.63
N VAL A 243 14.50 7.89 17.82
CA VAL A 243 14.38 8.96 18.83
C VAL A 243 14.53 8.38 20.24
N VAL A 244 13.91 7.22 20.53
CA VAL A 244 14.09 6.52 21.81
C VAL A 244 15.54 6.14 22.03
N GLU A 245 16.18 5.49 21.07
CA GLU A 245 17.58 5.05 21.20
C GLU A 245 18.54 6.21 21.42
N ALA A 246 18.35 7.32 20.70
CA ALA A 246 19.16 8.53 20.85
C ALA A 246 19.02 9.16 22.25
N ASN A 247 17.76 9.33 22.72
CA ASN A 247 17.51 9.93 24.02
C ASN A 247 17.87 9.01 25.19
N GLU A 248 17.67 7.71 25.04
CA GLU A 248 18.09 6.72 26.06
C GLU A 248 19.61 6.43 26.00
N LYS A 249 20.32 6.92 24.97
CA LYS A 249 21.75 6.65 24.75
C LYS A 249 22.04 5.12 24.78
N HIS A 250 21.15 4.33 24.17
CA HIS A 250 21.26 2.88 24.15
C HIS A 250 20.61 2.32 22.89
N VAL A 251 21.42 1.70 22.05
CA VAL A 251 21.00 1.01 20.82
C VAL A 251 20.79 -0.46 21.15
N VAL A 252 19.62 -1.00 20.80
CA VAL A 252 19.31 -2.42 20.97
C VAL A 252 19.64 -3.18 19.70
N ALA A 253 20.46 -4.22 19.79
CA ALA A 253 20.82 -5.03 18.64
C ALA A 253 19.58 -5.72 18.05
N LEU A 254 19.54 -5.80 16.71
CA LEU A 254 18.38 -6.35 15.97
C LEU A 254 18.09 -7.79 16.33
N SER A 255 19.13 -8.62 16.60
CA SER A 255 18.97 -10.01 17.04
C SER A 255 18.08 -10.16 18.29
N LYS A 256 18.06 -9.15 19.17
CA LYS A 256 17.23 -9.12 20.38
C LYS A 256 15.74 -8.92 20.05
N TYR A 257 15.43 -8.03 19.10
CA TYR A 257 14.08 -7.86 18.58
C TYR A 257 13.59 -9.12 17.84
N ILE A 258 14.48 -9.75 17.04
CA ILE A 258 14.20 -11.01 16.35
C ILE A 258 13.85 -12.11 17.34
N LYS A 259 14.67 -12.27 18.39
CA LYS A 259 14.45 -13.26 19.45
C LYS A 259 13.10 -13.06 20.14
N ALA A 260 12.77 -11.83 20.48
CA ALA A 260 11.49 -11.48 21.09
C ALA A 260 10.32 -11.82 20.15
N ARG A 261 10.41 -11.45 18.87
CA ARG A 261 9.41 -11.76 17.86
C ARG A 261 9.18 -13.26 17.73
N ASP A 262 10.26 -14.03 17.57
CA ASP A 262 10.16 -15.48 17.38
C ASP A 262 9.43 -16.17 18.52
N ILE A 263 9.59 -15.68 19.74
CA ILE A 263 8.82 -16.17 20.88
C ILE A 263 7.36 -15.71 20.80
N ALA A 264 7.11 -14.45 20.49
CA ALA A 264 5.77 -13.88 20.47
C ALA A 264 4.87 -14.52 19.39
N ILE A 265 5.38 -14.70 18.16
CA ILE A 265 4.59 -15.27 17.05
C ILE A 265 4.29 -16.77 17.20
N HIS A 266 5.08 -17.49 18.02
CA HIS A 266 4.84 -18.90 18.34
C HIS A 266 4.03 -19.09 19.62
N ASP A 267 3.78 -18.02 20.39
CA ASP A 267 2.89 -18.09 21.55
C ASP A 267 1.41 -18.07 21.11
N PRO A 268 0.60 -19.07 21.52
CA PRO A 268 -0.78 -19.22 21.05
C PRO A 268 -1.73 -18.10 21.52
N VAL A 269 -1.29 -17.19 22.38
CA VAL A 269 -2.06 -16.02 22.82
C VAL A 269 -1.49 -14.76 22.20
N LEU A 270 -0.19 -14.53 22.35
CA LEU A 270 0.46 -13.27 21.97
C LEU A 270 0.39 -12.99 20.46
N ARG A 271 0.42 -14.06 19.64
CA ARG A 271 0.30 -13.93 18.17
C ARG A 271 -1.01 -13.29 17.70
N TYR A 272 -2.07 -13.37 18.52
CA TYR A 272 -3.40 -12.80 18.21
C TYR A 272 -3.72 -11.56 19.04
N LEU A 273 -3.05 -11.39 20.19
CA LEU A 273 -3.37 -10.35 21.15
C LEU A 273 -2.67 -9.03 20.72
N PRO A 274 -3.42 -7.95 20.45
CA PRO A 274 -2.82 -6.65 20.20
C PRO A 274 -1.84 -6.27 21.29
N TYR A 275 -0.71 -5.69 20.91
CA TYR A 275 0.34 -5.38 21.87
C TYR A 275 -0.11 -4.31 22.86
N ASN A 276 0.11 -4.58 24.13
CA ASN A 276 -0.10 -3.63 25.22
C ASN A 276 0.81 -4.02 26.40
N SER A 277 1.84 -3.22 26.67
CA SER A 277 2.79 -3.50 27.76
C SER A 277 2.14 -3.60 29.16
N ARG A 278 0.91 -3.06 29.33
CA ARG A 278 0.14 -3.13 30.59
C ARG A 278 -0.69 -4.41 30.71
N ASP A 279 -0.88 -5.15 29.63
CA ASP A 279 -1.58 -6.43 29.65
C ASP A 279 -0.75 -7.51 30.38
N ALA A 280 -1.42 -8.43 31.10
CA ALA A 280 -0.74 -9.42 31.94
C ALA A 280 0.06 -10.45 31.12
N PHE A 281 -0.44 -10.85 29.93
CA PHE A 281 0.29 -11.77 29.05
C PHE A 281 1.54 -11.11 28.48
N TRP A 282 1.42 -9.86 28.01
CA TRP A 282 2.56 -9.10 27.50
C TRP A 282 3.58 -8.78 28.57
N ARG A 283 3.16 -8.44 29.80
CA ARG A 283 4.09 -8.25 30.93
C ARG A 283 4.87 -9.52 31.27
N LYS A 284 4.17 -10.68 31.30
CA LYS A 284 4.84 -11.97 31.54
C LYS A 284 5.86 -12.26 30.43
N PHE A 285 5.50 -12.05 29.17
CA PHE A 285 6.40 -12.19 28.03
C PHE A 285 7.63 -11.29 28.18
N ILE A 286 7.44 -9.98 28.38
CA ILE A 286 8.53 -9.01 28.53
C ILE A 286 9.49 -9.43 29.64
N ASN A 287 8.96 -9.82 30.80
CA ASN A 287 9.78 -10.29 31.92
C ASN A 287 10.57 -11.57 31.58
N GLY A 288 9.98 -12.45 30.78
CA GLY A 288 10.61 -13.71 30.33
C GLY A 288 11.72 -13.53 29.30
N LEU A 289 11.81 -12.35 28.65
CA LEU A 289 12.90 -12.08 27.70
C LEU A 289 14.24 -11.79 28.36
N ARG A 290 14.24 -11.37 29.63
CA ARG A 290 15.48 -10.99 30.33
C ARG A 290 16.44 -12.17 30.44
N GLY A 291 17.69 -11.97 30.03
CA GLY A 291 18.76 -12.98 30.08
C GLY A 291 18.72 -14.02 28.96
N LEU A 292 17.77 -13.92 28.02
CA LEU A 292 17.79 -14.80 26.85
C LEU A 292 18.97 -14.44 25.92
N GLU A 293 19.72 -15.47 25.54
CA GLU A 293 20.87 -15.33 24.66
C GLU A 293 20.45 -15.03 23.22
N THR A 294 21.23 -14.16 22.57
CA THR A 294 21.14 -13.80 21.16
C THR A 294 22.54 -13.74 20.53
N GLU A 295 22.65 -13.56 19.22
CA GLU A 295 23.94 -13.39 18.54
C GLU A 295 24.74 -12.19 19.07
N ASP A 296 24.05 -11.15 19.54
CA ASP A 296 24.67 -9.94 20.11
C ASP A 296 24.69 -9.96 21.67
N GLY A 297 24.68 -11.14 22.27
CA GLY A 297 24.68 -11.35 23.72
C GLY A 297 23.28 -11.35 24.34
N PRO A 298 23.20 -11.47 25.69
CA PRO A 298 21.92 -11.61 26.36
C PRO A 298 21.07 -10.34 26.31
N ILE A 299 19.74 -10.52 26.35
CA ILE A 299 18.79 -9.41 26.48
C ILE A 299 18.89 -8.87 27.92
N THR A 300 19.39 -7.66 28.06
CA THR A 300 19.57 -7.00 29.36
C THR A 300 18.30 -6.25 29.81
N GLY A 301 18.28 -5.85 31.08
CA GLY A 301 17.21 -4.99 31.59
C GLY A 301 17.19 -3.61 30.90
N ARG A 302 18.34 -3.11 30.42
CA ARG A 302 18.44 -1.87 29.67
C ARG A 302 17.88 -2.02 28.26
N ASP A 303 18.16 -3.14 27.58
CA ASP A 303 17.55 -3.46 26.28
C ASP A 303 16.02 -3.46 26.40
N LEU A 304 15.47 -4.16 27.40
CA LEU A 304 14.03 -4.24 27.62
C LEU A 304 13.37 -2.87 27.85
N GLN A 305 14.04 -1.98 28.57
CA GLN A 305 13.52 -0.61 28.76
C GLN A 305 13.35 0.12 27.42
N VAL A 306 14.33 0.00 26.53
CA VAL A 306 14.30 0.62 25.20
C VAL A 306 13.28 -0.10 24.30
N MET A 307 13.32 -1.45 24.25
CA MET A 307 12.39 -2.25 23.45
C MET A 307 10.92 -1.95 23.81
N VAL A 308 10.59 -1.91 25.10
CA VAL A 308 9.21 -1.65 25.54
C VAL A 308 8.76 -0.23 25.15
N LYS A 309 9.61 0.78 25.31
CA LYS A 309 9.30 2.14 24.86
C LYS A 309 9.04 2.20 23.35
N THR A 310 9.86 1.48 22.58
CA THR A 310 9.70 1.39 21.12
C THR A 310 8.38 0.71 20.76
N TRP A 311 8.07 -0.41 21.37
CA TRP A 311 6.84 -1.17 21.13
C TRP A 311 5.57 -0.43 21.56
N ASP A 312 5.62 0.30 22.69
CA ASP A 312 4.47 1.09 23.19
C ASP A 312 4.07 2.23 22.24
N GLY A 313 4.98 2.64 21.36
CA GLY A 313 4.75 3.70 20.38
C GLY A 313 5.02 5.10 20.90
N PRO A 314 4.92 6.10 20.01
CA PRO A 314 5.30 7.45 20.30
C PRO A 314 4.35 8.13 21.30
N VAL A 315 4.97 8.88 22.22
CA VAL A 315 4.28 9.69 23.22
C VAL A 315 4.77 11.13 23.19
N LEU A 316 3.86 12.06 23.42
CA LEU A 316 4.19 13.46 23.63
C LEU A 316 4.87 13.68 25.00
N LYS A 317 5.50 14.83 25.16
CA LYS A 317 6.15 15.22 26.44
C LYS A 317 5.21 15.12 27.66
N ASP A 318 3.91 15.34 27.46
CA ASP A 318 2.89 15.24 28.51
C ASP A 318 2.39 13.81 28.76
N GLY A 319 2.96 12.81 28.08
CA GLY A 319 2.63 11.38 28.20
C GLY A 319 1.43 10.92 27.38
N ARG A 320 0.79 11.79 26.58
CA ARG A 320 -0.26 11.37 25.64
C ARG A 320 0.35 10.54 24.53
N ARG A 321 -0.26 9.38 24.23
CA ARG A 321 0.11 8.55 23.08
C ARG A 321 -0.27 9.27 21.79
N ILE A 322 0.62 9.27 20.81
CA ILE A 322 0.34 9.76 19.45
C ILE A 322 -0.39 8.67 18.67
N THR A 323 0.23 7.49 18.58
CA THR A 323 -0.31 6.32 17.86
C THR A 323 0.33 5.04 18.39
N TYR A 324 0.08 3.92 17.73
CA TYR A 324 0.69 2.63 18.04
C TYR A 324 2.16 2.58 17.60
N GLY A 325 2.94 1.80 18.32
CA GLY A 325 4.29 1.42 17.90
C GLY A 325 4.29 0.12 17.12
N PHE A 326 5.47 -0.27 16.68
CA PHE A 326 5.68 -1.56 16.04
C PHE A 326 5.90 -2.64 17.11
N GLY A 327 4.84 -3.39 17.41
CA GLY A 327 4.84 -4.42 18.47
C GLY A 327 5.74 -5.62 18.18
N PRO A 328 5.88 -6.54 19.15
CA PRO A 328 6.81 -7.69 19.04
C PRO A 328 6.43 -8.72 17.99
N THR A 329 5.21 -8.72 17.46
CA THR A 329 4.72 -9.72 16.49
C THR A 329 4.97 -9.35 15.04
N ILE A 330 5.44 -8.13 14.75
CA ILE A 330 5.71 -7.69 13.38
C ILE A 330 6.83 -8.51 12.73
N ARG A 331 6.73 -8.69 11.41
CA ARG A 331 7.74 -9.41 10.66
C ARG A 331 8.83 -8.46 10.17
N GLN A 332 10.03 -9.02 9.96
CA GLN A 332 11.12 -8.30 9.34
C GLN A 332 10.93 -8.26 7.83
N TRP A 333 11.31 -7.15 7.23
CA TRP A 333 11.43 -7.03 5.79
C TRP A 333 12.86 -7.42 5.34
N PRO A 334 13.05 -8.51 4.58
CA PRO A 334 14.33 -8.81 3.98
C PRO A 334 14.58 -7.86 2.81
N LEU A 335 15.40 -6.83 3.04
CA LEU A 335 15.82 -5.97 1.94
C LEU A 335 16.70 -6.73 0.94
N PRO A 336 16.70 -6.36 -0.36
CA PRO A 336 17.60 -6.92 -1.36
C PRO A 336 19.08 -6.79 -0.99
N THR A 337 19.42 -5.86 -0.11
CA THR A 337 20.77 -5.63 0.43
C THR A 337 21.18 -6.64 1.50
N GLY A 338 20.32 -7.60 1.88
CA GLY A 338 20.58 -8.56 2.94
C GLY A 338 20.47 -8.01 4.36
N ASN A 339 20.20 -6.71 4.53
CA ASN A 339 20.00 -6.12 5.84
C ASN A 339 18.52 -6.21 6.25
N PRO A 340 18.17 -6.91 7.33
CA PRO A 340 16.78 -6.98 7.78
C PRO A 340 16.31 -5.62 8.28
N MET A 341 15.05 -5.28 7.94
CA MET A 341 14.37 -4.10 8.44
C MET A 341 13.37 -4.50 9.52
N TYR A 342 13.38 -3.79 10.64
CA TYR A 342 12.37 -3.93 11.70
C TYR A 342 11.57 -2.63 11.75
N GLY A 343 10.34 -2.67 11.32
CA GLY A 343 9.63 -1.45 10.99
C GLY A 343 10.40 -0.67 9.92
N TYR A 344 10.51 0.64 10.06
CA TYR A 344 11.32 1.47 9.18
C TYR A 344 12.81 1.53 9.60
N LEU A 345 13.23 0.73 10.56
CA LEU A 345 14.63 0.70 11.02
C LEU A 345 15.49 -0.15 10.10
N GLN A 346 16.45 0.48 9.46
CA GLN A 346 17.50 -0.17 8.69
C GLN A 346 18.84 0.01 9.39
N ARG A 347 19.56 -1.07 9.69
CA ARG A 347 20.92 -0.97 10.22
C ARG A 347 21.86 -0.46 9.14
N LYS A 348 22.49 0.69 9.38
CA LYS A 348 23.53 1.25 8.51
C LYS A 348 24.87 0.56 8.74
N PRO A 349 25.83 0.65 7.79
CA PRO A 349 27.17 0.05 7.95
C PRO A 349 27.93 0.54 9.19
N ASP A 350 27.64 1.73 9.70
CA ASP A 350 28.23 2.31 10.91
C ASP A 350 27.58 1.80 12.21
N GLY A 351 26.64 0.85 12.12
CA GLY A 351 25.97 0.24 13.26
C GLY A 351 24.78 1.03 13.80
N ARG A 352 24.56 2.26 13.35
CA ARG A 352 23.35 3.05 13.70
C ARG A 352 22.14 2.57 12.92
N TYR A 353 20.95 2.78 13.46
CA TYR A 353 19.74 2.60 12.69
C TYR A 353 19.49 3.84 11.84
N GLY A 354 19.18 3.64 10.57
CA GLY A 354 18.62 4.64 9.67
C GLY A 354 17.17 4.35 9.38
N LEU A 355 16.46 5.36 8.96
CA LEU A 355 15.11 5.20 8.43
C LEU A 355 15.15 5.05 6.91
N MET A 356 14.09 4.49 6.36
CA MET A 356 13.81 4.67 4.94
C MET A 356 13.47 6.15 4.69
N PRO A 357 13.97 6.73 3.60
CA PRO A 357 13.74 8.15 3.30
C PRO A 357 12.26 8.56 3.29
N ILE A 358 11.37 7.68 2.84
CA ILE A 358 9.93 7.90 2.84
C ILE A 358 9.36 8.24 4.24
N ALA A 359 9.93 7.68 5.31
CA ALA A 359 9.46 7.94 6.67
C ALA A 359 9.81 9.36 7.15
N GLU A 360 10.74 10.03 6.51
CA GLU A 360 11.16 11.38 6.87
C GLU A 360 10.48 12.47 6.02
N GLN A 361 9.77 12.10 4.94
CA GLN A 361 9.26 13.06 3.96
C GLN A 361 8.41 14.18 4.57
N TYR A 362 7.47 13.85 5.45
CA TYR A 362 6.59 14.84 6.08
C TYR A 362 7.34 15.81 6.98
N ILE A 363 8.36 15.32 7.68
CA ILE A 363 9.21 16.16 8.53
C ILE A 363 10.02 17.13 7.66
N ARG A 364 10.63 16.62 6.61
CA ARG A 364 11.45 17.41 5.70
C ARG A 364 10.64 18.51 5.01
N TRP A 365 9.45 18.18 4.49
CA TRP A 365 8.55 19.19 3.93
C TRP A 365 8.06 20.21 4.98
N THR A 366 7.77 19.76 6.21
CA THR A 366 7.35 20.66 7.29
C THR A 366 8.42 21.69 7.62
N LEU A 367 9.67 21.26 7.66
CA LEU A 367 10.82 22.11 7.99
C LEU A 367 11.37 22.89 6.77
N GLY A 368 11.07 22.48 5.55
CA GLY A 368 11.74 22.96 4.35
C GLY A 368 13.23 22.57 4.34
N ASP A 369 13.57 21.40 4.90
CA ASP A 369 14.93 20.90 5.03
C ASP A 369 15.03 19.47 4.49
N PRO A 370 15.53 19.31 3.24
CA PRO A 370 15.66 17.99 2.62
C PRO A 370 16.72 17.10 3.29
N ASP A 371 17.67 17.69 4.05
CA ASP A 371 18.79 17.00 4.68
C ASP A 371 18.61 16.81 6.21
N PHE A 372 17.41 17.11 6.73
CA PHE A 372 17.12 17.03 8.16
C PHE A 372 17.52 15.67 8.77
N ASP A 373 18.32 15.71 9.86
CA ASP A 373 18.74 14.52 10.62
C ASP A 373 17.85 14.30 11.85
N ILE A 374 17.01 13.31 11.75
CA ILE A 374 16.12 12.87 12.82
C ILE A 374 16.82 12.39 14.09
N HIS A 375 18.05 11.87 14.02
CA HIS A 375 18.80 11.37 15.19
C HIS A 375 19.19 12.49 16.16
N SER A 376 19.07 13.74 15.76
CA SER A 376 19.30 14.90 16.62
C SER A 376 18.13 15.25 17.54
N LEU A 377 16.94 14.66 17.33
CA LEU A 377 15.70 15.03 18.06
C LEU A 377 15.74 14.59 19.53
N THR A 378 15.54 15.54 20.42
CA THR A 378 15.13 15.25 21.81
C THR A 378 13.62 14.94 21.88
N TYR A 379 13.15 14.28 22.96
CA TYR A 379 11.71 14.06 23.17
C TYR A 379 10.89 15.37 23.15
N GLU A 380 11.48 16.49 23.58
CA GLU A 380 10.82 17.79 23.53
C GLU A 380 10.68 18.30 22.11
N GLN A 381 11.76 18.30 21.33
CA GLN A 381 11.76 18.68 19.92
C GLN A 381 10.83 17.79 19.09
N PHE A 382 10.83 16.48 19.36
CA PHE A 382 9.90 15.52 18.74
C PHE A 382 8.44 15.92 19.00
N SER A 383 8.09 16.30 20.24
CA SER A 383 6.74 16.74 20.56
C SER A 383 6.38 18.08 19.89
N GLN A 384 7.33 19.02 19.81
CA GLN A 384 7.11 20.30 19.12
C GLN A 384 6.87 20.08 17.62
N LEU A 385 7.72 19.27 17.00
CA LEU A 385 7.63 18.93 15.58
C LEU A 385 6.31 18.25 15.23
N TYR A 386 5.78 17.40 16.12
CA TYR A 386 4.46 16.78 15.95
C TYR A 386 3.35 17.83 15.75
N PHE A 387 3.30 18.85 16.59
CA PHE A 387 2.29 19.90 16.46
C PHE A 387 2.52 20.78 15.21
N GLU A 388 3.77 21.01 14.84
CA GLU A 388 4.09 21.75 13.61
C GLU A 388 3.66 20.99 12.36
N CYS A 389 3.91 19.67 12.31
CA CYS A 389 3.46 18.81 11.22
C CYS A 389 1.94 18.82 11.10
N HIS A 390 1.21 18.64 12.17
CA HIS A 390 -0.25 18.72 12.14
C HIS A 390 -0.75 20.08 11.66
N LYS A 391 -0.13 21.17 12.10
CA LYS A 391 -0.52 22.51 11.68
C LYS A 391 -0.33 22.75 10.18
N LYS A 392 0.76 22.21 9.58
CA LYS A 392 1.11 22.45 8.17
C LYS A 392 0.54 21.39 7.23
N LEU A 393 0.46 20.11 7.68
CA LEU A 393 0.26 18.96 6.84
C LEU A 393 -1.03 18.17 7.13
N ASP A 394 -1.94 18.69 7.96
CA ASP A 394 -3.16 17.96 8.34
C ASP A 394 -4.01 17.57 7.12
N ARG A 395 -4.03 18.39 6.05
CA ARG A 395 -4.72 18.06 4.79
C ARG A 395 -4.10 16.83 4.08
N TYR A 396 -2.81 16.53 4.30
CA TYR A 396 -2.11 15.38 3.75
C TYR A 396 -2.09 14.18 4.71
N ASN A 397 -2.88 14.24 5.78
CA ASN A 397 -2.91 13.18 6.78
C ASN A 397 -3.66 11.93 6.30
N PHE A 398 -4.45 12.04 5.21
CA PHE A 398 -5.25 10.95 4.64
C PHE A 398 -6.09 10.23 5.70
N ASN A 399 -6.77 11.02 6.51
CA ASN A 399 -7.52 10.55 7.69
C ASN A 399 -9.03 10.77 7.56
N GLN A 400 -9.53 11.09 6.35
CA GLN A 400 -10.96 11.18 6.07
C GLN A 400 -11.58 9.79 6.16
N LYS A 401 -12.84 9.70 6.66
CA LYS A 401 -13.52 8.44 6.97
C LYS A 401 -14.94 8.37 6.40
N ASP A 402 -15.39 9.42 5.75
CA ASP A 402 -16.74 9.46 5.19
C ASP A 402 -16.79 8.85 3.79
N PHE A 403 -17.00 7.54 3.74
CA PHE A 403 -17.18 6.78 2.49
C PHE A 403 -18.64 6.73 2.03
N THR A 404 -19.55 7.50 2.62
CA THR A 404 -20.97 7.46 2.25
C THR A 404 -21.18 7.90 0.80
N GLY A 405 -20.44 8.90 0.31
CA GLY A 405 -20.50 9.32 -1.10
C GLY A 405 -20.14 8.21 -2.07
N PHE A 406 -19.13 7.40 -1.75
CA PHE A 406 -18.73 6.23 -2.54
C PHE A 406 -19.78 5.11 -2.47
N ALA A 407 -20.32 4.86 -1.27
CA ALA A 407 -21.39 3.88 -1.06
C ALA A 407 -22.66 4.24 -1.83
N ASP A 408 -23.05 5.51 -1.85
CA ASP A 408 -24.24 6.02 -2.54
C ASP A 408 -24.12 5.90 -4.08
N LYS A 409 -22.92 5.94 -4.62
CA LYS A 409 -22.62 5.63 -6.03
C LYS A 409 -22.63 4.13 -6.35
N GLY A 410 -22.76 3.27 -5.33
CA GLY A 410 -22.73 1.82 -5.48
C GLY A 410 -21.34 1.21 -5.42
N GLY A 411 -20.32 1.99 -5.13
CA GLY A 411 -18.92 1.58 -5.09
C GLY A 411 -18.64 0.48 -4.07
N LYS A 412 -17.60 -0.31 -4.32
CA LYS A 412 -17.15 -1.45 -3.51
C LYS A 412 -15.67 -1.30 -3.17
N LEU A 413 -15.35 -1.21 -1.88
CA LEU A 413 -14.00 -1.08 -1.38
C LEU A 413 -13.63 -2.29 -0.51
N ILE A 414 -12.63 -3.04 -0.94
CA ILE A 414 -11.92 -4.03 -0.11
C ILE A 414 -10.71 -3.34 0.51
N ILE A 415 -10.54 -3.49 1.82
CA ILE A 415 -9.32 -3.11 2.54
C ILE A 415 -8.70 -4.39 3.09
N THR A 416 -7.41 -4.60 2.87
CA THR A 416 -6.65 -5.68 3.49
C THR A 416 -5.51 -5.09 4.32
N GLN A 417 -5.27 -5.66 5.54
CA GLN A 417 -4.18 -5.23 6.41
C GLN A 417 -3.59 -6.43 7.16
N GLY A 418 -2.34 -6.75 6.89
CA GLY A 418 -1.65 -7.84 7.59
C GLY A 418 -1.37 -7.51 9.06
N THR A 419 -1.62 -8.47 9.97
CA THR A 419 -1.35 -8.24 11.40
C THR A 419 0.13 -8.38 11.77
N GLY A 420 0.97 -8.85 10.84
CA GLY A 420 2.42 -8.90 10.95
C GLY A 420 3.14 -7.80 10.17
N ASP A 421 2.41 -6.79 9.71
CA ASP A 421 2.96 -5.69 8.90
C ASP A 421 4.05 -4.94 9.67
N CYS A 422 5.25 -4.84 9.07
CA CYS A 422 6.40 -4.17 9.67
C CYS A 422 6.53 -2.70 9.24
N VAL A 423 5.63 -2.23 8.40
CA VAL A 423 5.63 -0.87 7.85
C VAL A 423 4.49 -0.04 8.44
N LEU A 424 3.34 -0.68 8.70
CA LEU A 424 2.14 -0.03 9.22
C LEU A 424 1.66 -0.76 10.48
N PRO A 425 1.55 -0.10 11.63
CA PRO A 425 0.91 -0.70 12.81
C PRO A 425 -0.55 -1.03 12.49
N TYR A 426 -0.90 -2.31 12.48
CA TYR A 426 -2.24 -2.77 12.08
C TYR A 426 -3.36 -2.29 13.01
N GLU A 427 -3.03 -1.97 14.24
CA GLU A 427 -3.96 -1.41 15.21
C GLU A 427 -4.50 -0.05 14.77
N THR A 428 -3.69 0.74 14.05
CA THR A 428 -4.13 2.02 13.45
C THR A 428 -5.25 1.78 12.44
N MET A 429 -5.16 0.71 11.64
CA MET A 429 -6.23 0.34 10.69
C MET A 429 -7.50 -0.11 11.41
N ILE A 430 -7.38 -0.82 12.54
CA ILE A 430 -8.55 -1.20 13.35
C ILE A 430 -9.28 0.05 13.85
N ASP A 431 -8.55 1.01 14.40
CA ASP A 431 -9.14 2.23 14.92
C ASP A 431 -9.76 3.06 13.77
N TYR A 432 -9.04 3.22 12.67
CA TYR A 432 -9.54 3.92 11.49
C TYR A 432 -10.85 3.29 10.94
N TYR A 433 -10.89 1.97 10.80
CA TYR A 433 -12.09 1.26 10.30
C TYR A 433 -13.26 1.37 11.28
N ASN A 434 -13.00 1.31 12.58
CA ASN A 434 -14.04 1.49 13.59
C ASN A 434 -14.63 2.92 13.56
N GLU A 435 -13.84 3.92 13.20
CA GLU A 435 -14.30 5.31 13.04
C GLU A 435 -15.08 5.51 11.73
N ILE A 436 -14.78 4.75 10.65
CA ILE A 436 -15.63 4.73 9.43
C ILE A 436 -17.05 4.29 9.78
N PHE A 437 -17.19 3.36 10.73
CA PHE A 437 -18.50 2.87 11.14
C PHE A 437 -19.43 3.99 11.64
N ASP A 438 -18.90 5.05 12.25
CA ASP A 438 -19.68 6.17 12.78
C ASP A 438 -20.44 6.96 11.69
N TYR A 439 -20.04 6.83 10.43
CA TYR A 439 -20.69 7.45 9.27
C TYR A 439 -21.83 6.59 8.68
N PHE A 440 -21.97 5.32 9.11
CA PHE A 440 -22.97 4.41 8.58
C PHE A 440 -24.03 4.04 9.63
N PRO A 441 -25.31 3.88 9.23
CA PRO A 441 -26.39 3.52 10.16
C PRO A 441 -26.21 2.17 10.85
N SER A 442 -25.40 1.27 10.28
CA SER A 442 -25.12 -0.06 10.82
C SER A 442 -23.92 -0.71 10.16
N GLU A 443 -23.28 -1.68 10.84
CA GLU A 443 -22.19 -2.51 10.28
C GLU A 443 -22.63 -3.21 8.98
N LYS A 444 -23.90 -3.59 8.86
CA LYS A 444 -24.45 -4.18 7.64
C LYS A 444 -24.46 -3.18 6.47
N MET A 445 -24.76 -1.92 6.73
CA MET A 445 -24.74 -0.87 5.69
C MET A 445 -23.31 -0.55 5.28
N LEU A 446 -22.40 -0.40 6.24
CA LEU A 446 -20.97 -0.26 5.97
C LEU A 446 -20.46 -1.42 5.09
N ASN A 447 -20.72 -2.67 5.48
CA ASN A 447 -20.23 -3.86 4.79
C ASN A 447 -20.79 -4.06 3.38
N ARG A 448 -21.80 -3.30 2.97
CA ARG A 448 -22.29 -3.27 1.57
C ARG A 448 -21.39 -2.46 0.63
N ALA A 449 -20.54 -1.60 1.19
CA ALA A 449 -19.66 -0.74 0.42
C ALA A 449 -18.18 -0.89 0.80
N VAL A 450 -17.86 -1.04 2.10
CA VAL A 450 -16.47 -1.10 2.59
C VAL A 450 -16.29 -2.34 3.46
N ARG A 451 -15.27 -3.15 3.17
CA ARG A 451 -14.97 -4.42 3.85
C ARG A 451 -13.49 -4.48 4.23
N LEU A 452 -13.21 -4.75 5.50
CA LEU A 452 -11.85 -4.93 6.01
C LEU A 452 -11.57 -6.41 6.24
N TYR A 453 -10.40 -6.87 5.79
CA TYR A 453 -9.86 -8.20 6.06
C TYR A 453 -8.46 -8.08 6.64
N MET A 454 -8.19 -8.86 7.70
CA MET A 454 -6.92 -8.79 8.42
C MET A 454 -6.24 -10.15 8.45
N PRO A 455 -5.49 -10.53 7.39
CA PRO A 455 -4.75 -11.78 7.35
C PRO A 455 -3.77 -11.88 8.51
N GLU A 456 -3.84 -13.02 9.24
CA GLU A 456 -3.02 -13.24 10.43
C GLU A 456 -1.55 -13.37 10.06
N LEU A 457 -0.70 -12.62 10.76
CA LEU A 457 0.76 -12.59 10.57
C LEU A 457 1.21 -12.30 9.12
N ALA A 458 0.31 -11.93 8.22
CA ALA A 458 0.71 -11.42 6.93
C ALA A 458 1.51 -10.12 7.12
N GLY A 459 2.55 -9.95 6.33
CA GLY A 459 3.38 -8.74 6.35
C GLY A 459 2.81 -7.65 5.45
N HIS A 460 3.68 -6.75 5.00
CA HIS A 460 3.32 -5.64 4.13
C HIS A 460 3.15 -6.12 2.69
N SER A 461 2.02 -6.77 2.40
CA SER A 461 1.56 -7.15 1.04
C SER A 461 2.47 -8.06 0.21
N ILE A 462 3.41 -8.76 0.80
CA ILE A 462 4.32 -9.66 0.08
C ILE A 462 4.00 -11.11 0.38
N LEU A 463 3.83 -11.90 -0.70
CA LEU A 463 3.33 -13.27 -0.61
C LEU A 463 4.36 -14.30 -0.17
N ASP A 464 5.67 -14.06 -0.33
CA ASP A 464 6.70 -15.09 -0.23
C ASP A 464 7.36 -15.23 1.16
N TRP A 465 7.40 -14.18 1.97
CA TRP A 465 8.14 -14.18 3.25
C TRP A 465 7.35 -13.72 4.46
N SER A 466 6.14 -13.24 4.25
CA SER A 466 5.19 -12.91 5.32
C SER A 466 4.24 -14.10 5.56
N GLY A 467 3.35 -14.00 6.52
CA GLY A 467 2.24 -14.95 6.68
C GLY A 467 1.35 -15.00 5.44
N PRO A 468 0.35 -15.91 5.42
CA PRO A 468 -0.55 -16.01 4.29
C PRO A 468 -1.26 -14.68 4.00
N ALA A 469 -1.09 -14.13 2.80
CA ALA A 469 -1.70 -12.90 2.34
C ALA A 469 -2.70 -13.16 1.19
N VAL A 470 -3.55 -12.20 0.87
CA VAL A 470 -4.48 -12.29 -0.27
C VAL A 470 -3.70 -12.07 -1.56
N SER A 471 -3.76 -13.03 -2.50
CA SER A 471 -3.14 -12.87 -3.81
C SER A 471 -3.92 -11.87 -4.68
N ILE A 472 -3.25 -11.25 -5.66
CA ILE A 472 -3.91 -10.37 -6.64
C ILE A 472 -5.11 -11.09 -7.28
N ALA A 473 -4.93 -12.32 -7.74
CA ALA A 473 -5.99 -13.06 -8.41
C ALA A 473 -7.19 -13.30 -7.49
N ASP A 474 -6.97 -13.68 -6.24
CA ASP A 474 -8.07 -13.98 -5.31
C ASP A 474 -8.81 -12.70 -4.85
N GLY A 475 -8.07 -11.65 -4.55
CA GLY A 475 -8.66 -10.36 -4.19
C GLY A 475 -9.44 -9.75 -5.35
N MET A 476 -8.89 -9.75 -6.55
CA MET A 476 -9.56 -9.22 -7.75
C MET A 476 -10.77 -10.07 -8.15
N ARG A 477 -10.71 -11.42 -8.07
CA ARG A 477 -11.91 -12.26 -8.31
C ARG A 477 -13.03 -11.93 -7.34
N ALA A 478 -12.71 -11.75 -6.07
CA ALA A 478 -13.70 -11.38 -5.07
C ALA A 478 -14.30 -10.00 -5.33
N LEU A 479 -13.46 -9.00 -5.64
CA LEU A 479 -13.91 -7.65 -5.94
C LEU A 479 -14.79 -7.59 -7.20
N VAL A 480 -14.35 -8.24 -8.29
CA VAL A 480 -15.09 -8.30 -9.55
C VAL A 480 -16.45 -9.00 -9.36
N ALA A 481 -16.48 -10.13 -8.66
CA ALA A 481 -17.73 -10.83 -8.34
C ALA A 481 -18.66 -9.97 -7.46
N TRP A 482 -18.11 -9.16 -6.57
CA TRP A 482 -18.90 -8.26 -5.74
C TRP A 482 -19.51 -7.11 -6.56
N VAL A 483 -18.73 -6.49 -7.47
CA VAL A 483 -19.19 -5.40 -8.34
C VAL A 483 -20.17 -5.93 -9.40
N GLU A 484 -19.77 -6.94 -10.18
CA GLU A 484 -20.49 -7.38 -11.38
C GLU A 484 -21.65 -8.34 -11.04
N ASP A 485 -21.45 -9.27 -10.09
CA ASP A 485 -22.43 -10.31 -9.74
C ASP A 485 -23.16 -10.03 -8.42
N ARG A 486 -22.81 -8.98 -7.69
CA ARG A 486 -23.34 -8.64 -6.35
C ARG A 486 -23.06 -9.73 -5.31
N LYS A 487 -22.00 -10.52 -5.51
CA LYS A 487 -21.58 -11.58 -4.57
C LYS A 487 -20.68 -10.97 -3.50
N GLU A 488 -21.26 -10.68 -2.35
CA GLU A 488 -20.53 -10.12 -1.21
C GLU A 488 -19.50 -11.12 -0.65
N PRO A 489 -18.18 -10.79 -0.60
CA PRO A 489 -17.18 -11.72 -0.08
C PRO A 489 -17.17 -11.75 1.45
N ASP A 490 -17.65 -12.81 2.09
CA ASP A 490 -17.62 -12.97 3.55
C ASP A 490 -16.23 -13.37 4.06
N SER A 491 -15.40 -13.95 3.20
CA SER A 491 -14.01 -14.28 3.45
C SER A 491 -13.19 -14.19 2.17
N LEU A 492 -11.88 -14.02 2.29
CA LEU A 492 -10.93 -14.07 1.18
C LEU A 492 -9.95 -15.22 1.38
N PRO A 493 -9.61 -15.98 0.31
CA PRO A 493 -8.49 -16.91 0.35
C PRO A 493 -7.19 -16.18 0.66
N THR A 494 -6.33 -16.83 1.44
CA THR A 494 -4.97 -16.34 1.70
C THR A 494 -3.96 -17.43 1.42
N MET A 495 -2.78 -17.05 0.95
CA MET A 495 -1.70 -17.96 0.65
C MET A 495 -0.34 -17.35 0.95
N ARG A 496 0.64 -18.21 1.19
CA ARG A 496 2.06 -17.87 1.10
C ARG A 496 2.64 -18.60 -0.10
N TYR A 497 3.24 -17.85 -1.01
CA TYR A 497 3.77 -18.38 -2.26
C TYR A 497 5.29 -18.36 -2.24
N ASP A 498 5.91 -19.50 -2.48
CA ASP A 498 7.36 -19.61 -2.65
C ASP A 498 7.70 -19.37 -4.12
N PHE A 499 8.23 -18.20 -4.44
CA PHE A 499 8.57 -17.82 -5.80
C PHE A 499 9.75 -18.60 -6.39
N ALA A 500 10.68 -19.06 -5.55
CA ALA A 500 11.80 -19.88 -6.00
C ALA A 500 11.34 -21.31 -6.35
N ALA A 501 10.42 -21.85 -5.58
CA ALA A 501 9.84 -23.18 -5.82
C ALA A 501 8.59 -23.15 -6.71
N GLU A 502 8.11 -21.97 -7.12
CA GLU A 502 6.91 -21.74 -7.94
C GLU A 502 5.66 -22.47 -7.40
N LYS A 503 5.44 -22.41 -6.06
CA LYS A 503 4.32 -23.12 -5.43
C LYS A 503 3.75 -22.42 -4.21
N VAL A 504 2.47 -22.69 -3.95
CA VAL A 504 1.82 -22.35 -2.68
C VAL A 504 2.39 -23.27 -1.59
N VAL A 505 2.93 -22.68 -0.52
CA VAL A 505 3.50 -23.41 0.62
C VAL A 505 2.61 -23.37 1.86
N GLU A 506 1.66 -22.44 1.89
CA GLU A 506 0.67 -22.31 2.96
C GLU A 506 -0.61 -21.73 2.39
N SER A 507 -1.79 -22.22 2.81
CA SER A 507 -3.09 -21.71 2.40
C SER A 507 -4.01 -21.62 3.59
N SER A 508 -4.80 -20.56 3.65
CA SER A 508 -5.86 -20.39 4.63
C SER A 508 -6.94 -19.45 4.07
N LYS A 509 -7.74 -18.85 4.93
CA LYS A 509 -8.68 -17.80 4.58
C LYS A 509 -8.74 -16.76 5.69
N VAL A 510 -9.06 -15.54 5.33
CA VAL A 510 -9.35 -14.45 6.27
C VAL A 510 -10.84 -14.13 6.21
N GLU A 511 -11.49 -14.09 7.38
CA GLU A 511 -12.90 -13.71 7.49
C GLU A 511 -13.04 -12.18 7.48
N LEU A 512 -14.22 -11.70 7.07
CA LEU A 512 -14.57 -10.29 7.19
C LEU A 512 -14.40 -9.82 8.63
N TYR A 513 -13.69 -8.71 8.82
CA TYR A 513 -13.52 -8.10 10.13
C TYR A 513 -14.87 -7.64 10.69
N SER A 514 -15.06 -7.88 11.97
CA SER A 514 -16.19 -7.37 12.75
C SER A 514 -15.68 -7.00 14.14
N GLN A 515 -15.89 -5.75 14.54
CA GLN A 515 -15.47 -5.25 15.85
C GLN A 515 -15.98 -6.13 16.99
N TRP A 516 -17.25 -6.57 16.90
CA TRP A 516 -17.85 -7.42 17.92
C TRP A 516 -17.21 -8.83 17.95
N LYS A 517 -17.04 -9.47 16.78
CA LYS A 517 -16.38 -10.79 16.68
C LYS A 517 -14.93 -10.71 17.18
N PHE A 518 -14.20 -9.68 16.78
CA PHE A 518 -12.82 -9.47 17.21
C PHE A 518 -12.71 -9.35 18.73
N ARG A 519 -13.49 -8.45 19.36
CA ARG A 519 -13.51 -8.30 20.83
C ARG A 519 -13.90 -9.60 21.53
N LYS A 520 -14.94 -10.30 21.07
CA LYS A 520 -15.38 -11.57 21.63
C LYS A 520 -14.28 -12.65 21.54
N THR A 521 -13.61 -12.74 20.39
CA THR A 521 -12.50 -13.68 20.18
C THR A 521 -11.34 -13.37 21.13
N MET A 522 -10.95 -12.11 21.29
CA MET A 522 -9.89 -11.71 22.23
C MET A 522 -10.28 -12.03 23.68
N MET A 523 -11.48 -11.71 24.09
CA MET A 523 -11.97 -12.05 25.45
C MET A 523 -11.94 -13.56 25.71
N LYS A 524 -12.38 -14.36 24.76
CA LYS A 524 -12.34 -15.83 24.86
C LYS A 524 -10.91 -16.35 24.96
N LEU A 525 -10.03 -15.88 24.08
CA LEU A 525 -8.61 -16.25 24.06
C LEU A 525 -7.94 -15.98 25.40
N VAL A 526 -8.14 -14.77 25.95
CA VAL A 526 -7.62 -14.38 27.27
C VAL A 526 -8.19 -15.26 28.37
N ALA A 527 -9.52 -15.50 28.39
CA ALA A 527 -10.18 -16.31 29.41
C ALA A 527 -9.69 -17.77 29.41
N GLU A 528 -9.61 -18.41 28.24
CA GLU A 528 -9.16 -19.80 28.09
C GLU A 528 -7.70 -19.99 28.48
N ASN A 529 -6.87 -18.98 28.32
CA ASN A 529 -5.44 -19.03 28.62
C ASN A 529 -5.05 -18.38 29.96
N LYS A 530 -6.02 -17.92 30.75
CA LYS A 530 -5.77 -17.23 32.03
C LYS A 530 -4.88 -18.01 33.01
N LYS A 531 -4.96 -19.35 32.98
CA LYS A 531 -4.10 -20.23 33.82
C LYS A 531 -2.61 -20.17 33.44
N ARG A 532 -2.27 -19.61 32.25
CA ARG A 532 -0.89 -19.43 31.80
C ARG A 532 -0.23 -18.17 32.39
N LEU A 533 -1.01 -17.27 32.99
CA LEU A 533 -0.49 -16.13 33.77
C LEU A 533 0.02 -16.55 35.12
#